data_8461c2fcef9b9c216cc9fe16c90a15bf
#
_entry.id   8461c2fcef9b9c216cc9fe16c90a15bf
#
_cell.length_a   1.000
_cell.length_b   1.000
_cell.length_c   1.000
_cell.angle_alpha   90.00
_cell.angle_beta   90.00
_cell.angle_gamma   90.00
#
_symmetry.space_group_name_H-M   'P 1'
#
loop_
_entity.id
_entity.type
_entity.pdbx_description
1 polymer ?
#
loop_
_entity_poly.entity_id
_entity_poly.type
_entity_poly.pdbx_seq_one_letter_code
_entity_poly.pdbx_strand_id
1 'polypeptide(L)'
;LAAAVLLALMPADVQYWRVTLYMVMCGLGVGPGMPLFTLAIQNAADVRLIGQATSASQFFRQTGATVGAALMGTVLGFTLGGAFASLDTEIPELAGSGIVIEEFVSTGGAGLRDEVIASFEIRAASATTAVAATAIRDEGISVVARLEVAVRDAFTRATNRIYGFTALLILAALLFSLRIPEVPLRTTHDRASPAKHDGESQ
;
A
#
# COMPACT_ATOMS: atom_id res chain seq x y z
N LEU A 1 4.17 -13.61 0.22
CA LEU A 1 3.32 -13.69 1.41
C LEU A 1 4.09 -13.32 2.68
N ALA A 2 5.22 -14.01 3.03
CA ALA A 2 5.96 -13.76 4.26
C ALA A 2 6.33 -12.28 4.44
N ALA A 3 6.87 -11.61 3.42
CA ALA A 3 7.21 -10.18 3.47
C ALA A 3 5.99 -9.29 3.74
N ALA A 4 4.83 -9.58 3.14
CA ALA A 4 3.60 -8.82 3.37
C ALA A 4 3.08 -8.99 4.80
N VAL A 5 3.17 -10.19 5.36
CA VAL A 5 2.81 -10.44 6.77
C VAL A 5 3.76 -9.72 7.73
N LEU A 6 5.07 -9.75 7.46
CA LEU A 6 6.07 -9.03 8.27
C LEU A 6 5.84 -7.52 8.24
N LEU A 7 5.47 -6.96 7.08
CA LEU A 7 5.11 -5.55 6.95
C LEU A 7 3.79 -5.21 7.67
N ALA A 8 2.81 -6.14 7.65
CA ALA A 8 1.54 -5.96 8.35
C ALA A 8 1.67 -5.96 9.89
N LEU A 9 2.69 -6.62 10.42
CA LEU A 9 2.97 -6.73 11.86
C LEU A 9 4.05 -5.76 12.34
N MET A 10 4.43 -4.78 11.50
CA MET A 10 5.53 -3.90 11.79
C MET A 10 5.15 -2.85 12.86
N PRO A 11 5.95 -2.68 13.95
CA PRO A 11 5.74 -1.64 14.93
C PRO A 11 6.13 -0.26 14.40
N ALA A 12 5.63 0.81 15.06
CA ALA A 12 5.88 2.20 14.65
C ALA A 12 7.34 2.66 14.79
N ASP A 13 8.12 1.98 15.64
CA ASP A 13 9.52 2.30 15.97
C ASP A 13 10.54 1.40 15.25
N VAL A 14 10.13 0.74 14.16
CA VAL A 14 11.00 -0.19 13.43
C VAL A 14 12.22 0.52 12.84
N GLN A 15 13.37 -0.15 12.90
CA GLN A 15 14.61 0.33 12.30
C GLN A 15 14.53 0.29 10.76
N TYR A 16 15.03 1.31 10.08
CA TYR A 16 14.98 1.46 8.61
C TYR A 16 15.51 0.26 7.84
N TRP A 17 16.58 -0.41 8.32
CA TRP A 17 17.13 -1.57 7.65
C TRP A 17 16.16 -2.76 7.59
N ARG A 18 15.28 -2.93 8.59
CA ARG A 18 14.26 -3.99 8.58
C ARG A 18 13.21 -3.73 7.51
N VAL A 19 12.77 -2.48 7.38
CA VAL A 19 11.85 -2.08 6.30
C VAL A 19 12.48 -2.36 4.94
N THR A 20 13.74 -1.97 4.75
CA THR A 20 14.48 -2.23 3.52
C THR A 20 14.57 -3.73 3.23
N LEU A 21 14.87 -4.55 4.24
CA LEU A 21 14.95 -6.01 4.09
C LEU A 21 13.59 -6.59 3.65
N TYR A 22 12.48 -6.17 4.28
CA TYR A 22 11.15 -6.65 3.92
C TYR A 22 10.75 -6.22 2.50
N MET A 23 11.12 -5.02 2.07
CA MET A 23 10.89 -4.54 0.71
C MET A 23 11.72 -5.33 -0.32
N VAL A 24 12.98 -5.64 -0.03
CA VAL A 24 13.81 -6.50 -0.89
C VAL A 24 13.21 -7.89 -1.01
N MET A 25 12.77 -8.50 0.10
CA MET A 25 12.07 -9.78 0.08
C MET A 25 10.78 -9.74 -0.75
N CYS A 26 10.03 -8.65 -0.67
CA CYS A 26 8.84 -8.45 -1.48
C CYS A 26 9.18 -8.37 -2.98
N GLY A 27 10.20 -7.59 -3.33
CA GLY A 27 10.68 -7.43 -4.70
C GLY A 27 11.21 -8.75 -5.31
N LEU A 28 11.97 -9.52 -4.54
CA LEU A 28 12.44 -10.85 -4.96
C LEU A 28 11.28 -11.84 -5.18
N GLY A 29 10.20 -11.72 -4.42
CA GLY A 29 9.01 -12.56 -4.59
C GLY A 29 8.16 -12.19 -5.81
N VAL A 30 8.04 -10.91 -6.13
CA VAL A 30 7.20 -10.41 -7.24
C VAL A 30 7.94 -10.43 -8.58
N GLY A 31 9.24 -10.11 -8.56
CA GLY A 31 10.04 -9.93 -9.77
C GLY A 31 10.00 -11.11 -10.75
N PRO A 32 10.33 -12.33 -10.33
CA PRO A 32 10.29 -13.51 -11.20
C PRO A 32 8.87 -13.94 -11.59
N GLY A 33 7.86 -13.57 -10.81
CA GLY A 33 6.47 -13.98 -11.02
C GLY A 33 5.90 -13.51 -12.37
N MET A 34 6.17 -12.27 -12.76
CA MET A 34 5.60 -11.72 -14.00
C MET A 34 6.00 -12.49 -15.28
N PRO A 35 7.29 -12.76 -15.56
CA PRO A 35 7.67 -13.53 -16.74
C PRO A 35 7.18 -14.98 -16.65
N LEU A 36 7.18 -15.60 -15.48
CA LEU A 36 6.71 -16.97 -15.30
C LEU A 36 5.23 -17.12 -15.60
N PHE A 37 4.38 -16.21 -15.13
CA PHE A 37 2.96 -16.22 -15.47
C PHE A 37 2.71 -16.02 -16.96
N THR A 38 3.46 -15.12 -17.60
CA THR A 38 3.35 -14.92 -19.06
C THR A 38 3.71 -16.18 -19.83
N LEU A 39 4.80 -16.84 -19.45
CA LEU A 39 5.22 -18.11 -20.06
C LEU A 39 4.19 -19.23 -19.83
N ALA A 40 3.64 -19.34 -18.62
CA ALA A 40 2.62 -20.33 -18.30
C ALA A 40 1.37 -20.15 -19.16
N ILE A 41 0.90 -18.91 -19.33
CA ILE A 41 -0.26 -18.58 -20.16
C ILE A 41 0.03 -18.92 -21.65
N GLN A 42 1.21 -18.55 -22.16
CA GLN A 42 1.59 -18.85 -23.53
C GLN A 42 1.73 -20.37 -23.79
N ASN A 43 2.20 -21.12 -22.78
CA ASN A 43 2.33 -22.57 -22.88
C ASN A 43 0.95 -23.27 -22.85
N ALA A 44 0.00 -22.75 -22.09
CA ALA A 44 -1.34 -23.32 -21.99
C ALA A 44 -2.27 -22.94 -23.16
N ALA A 45 -2.00 -21.82 -23.85
CA ALA A 45 -2.83 -21.34 -24.94
C ALA A 45 -2.51 -22.08 -26.26
N ASP A 46 -3.51 -22.21 -27.14
CA ASP A 46 -3.29 -22.64 -28.52
C ASP A 46 -2.40 -21.61 -29.25
N VAL A 47 -1.51 -22.09 -30.14
CA VAL A 47 -0.59 -21.25 -30.93
C VAL A 47 -1.34 -20.13 -31.66
N ARG A 48 -2.53 -20.45 -32.20
CA ARG A 48 -3.37 -19.47 -32.90
C ARG A 48 -3.99 -18.42 -32.00
N LEU A 49 -4.09 -18.69 -30.70
CA LEU A 49 -4.75 -17.84 -29.70
C LEU A 49 -3.77 -17.17 -28.73
N ILE A 50 -2.46 -17.36 -28.90
CA ILE A 50 -1.43 -16.80 -28.00
C ILE A 50 -1.59 -15.28 -27.86
N GLY A 51 -1.86 -14.56 -28.95
CA GLY A 51 -2.09 -13.12 -28.93
C GLY A 51 -3.30 -12.73 -28.08
N GLN A 52 -4.41 -13.44 -28.22
CA GLN A 52 -5.63 -13.21 -27.44
C GLN A 52 -5.42 -13.54 -25.96
N ALA A 53 -4.77 -14.66 -25.65
CA ALA A 53 -4.47 -15.07 -24.28
C ALA A 53 -3.55 -14.06 -23.57
N THR A 54 -2.53 -13.57 -24.27
CA THR A 54 -1.62 -12.55 -23.73
C THR A 54 -2.33 -11.22 -23.51
N SER A 55 -3.17 -10.77 -24.45
CA SER A 55 -3.95 -9.54 -24.33
C SER A 55 -4.96 -9.63 -23.20
N ALA A 56 -5.67 -10.74 -23.05
CA ALA A 56 -6.60 -10.98 -21.96
C ALA A 56 -5.89 -10.93 -20.59
N SER A 57 -4.73 -11.61 -20.49
CA SER A 57 -3.90 -11.57 -19.28
C SER A 57 -3.49 -10.15 -18.91
N GLN A 58 -3.05 -9.36 -19.89
CA GLN A 58 -2.67 -7.97 -19.70
C GLN A 58 -3.87 -7.12 -19.24
N PHE A 59 -5.04 -7.33 -19.83
CA PHE A 59 -6.27 -6.64 -19.46
C PHE A 59 -6.66 -6.94 -18.01
N PHE A 60 -6.70 -8.20 -17.60
CA PHE A 60 -7.02 -8.58 -16.22
C PHE A 60 -6.01 -8.05 -15.22
N ARG A 61 -4.71 -8.05 -15.56
CA ARG A 61 -3.67 -7.47 -14.70
C ARG A 61 -3.87 -5.98 -14.50
N GLN A 62 -4.16 -5.23 -15.57
CA GLN A 62 -4.35 -3.79 -15.51
C GLN A 62 -5.62 -3.43 -14.73
N THR A 63 -6.71 -4.14 -15.01
CA THR A 63 -7.98 -3.98 -14.28
C THR A 63 -7.80 -4.30 -12.79
N GLY A 64 -7.12 -5.41 -12.48
CA GLY A 64 -6.81 -5.78 -11.11
C GLY A 64 -5.94 -4.75 -10.39
N ALA A 65 -4.96 -4.15 -11.07
CA ALA A 65 -4.12 -3.08 -10.51
C ALA A 65 -4.95 -1.83 -10.19
N THR A 66 -5.84 -1.42 -11.09
CA THR A 66 -6.72 -0.25 -10.88
C THR A 66 -7.70 -0.47 -9.73
N VAL A 67 -8.38 -1.61 -9.72
CA VAL A 67 -9.31 -1.97 -8.63
C VAL A 67 -8.56 -2.10 -7.31
N GLY A 68 -7.39 -2.74 -7.31
CA GLY A 68 -6.53 -2.87 -6.14
C GLY A 68 -6.11 -1.52 -5.57
N ALA A 69 -5.67 -0.59 -6.42
CA ALA A 69 -5.29 0.76 -6.00
C ALA A 69 -6.49 1.52 -5.38
N ALA A 70 -7.68 1.43 -5.97
CA ALA A 70 -8.89 2.06 -5.45
C ALA A 70 -9.27 1.48 -4.07
N LEU A 71 -9.23 0.15 -3.90
CA LEU A 71 -9.50 -0.50 -2.62
C LEU A 71 -8.47 -0.08 -1.55
N MET A 72 -7.18 -0.04 -1.88
CA MET A 72 -6.13 0.39 -0.94
C MET A 72 -6.30 1.86 -0.54
N GLY A 73 -6.63 2.74 -1.50
CA GLY A 73 -6.94 4.15 -1.22
C GLY A 73 -8.14 4.30 -0.27
N THR A 74 -9.18 3.51 -0.48
CA THR A 74 -10.36 3.48 0.40
C THR A 74 -10.01 3.01 1.81
N VAL A 75 -9.26 1.91 1.95
CA VAL A 75 -8.81 1.40 3.26
C VAL A 75 -7.94 2.44 3.98
N LEU A 76 -7.03 3.10 3.25
CA LEU A 76 -6.20 4.18 3.79
C LEU A 76 -7.07 5.34 4.29
N GLY A 77 -7.98 5.84 3.45
CA GLY A 77 -8.86 6.96 3.77
C GLY A 77 -9.73 6.70 5.00
N PHE A 78 -10.38 5.53 5.08
CA PHE A 78 -11.18 5.16 6.25
C PHE A 78 -10.34 5.01 7.52
N THR A 79 -9.13 4.46 7.42
CA THR A 79 -8.28 4.25 8.59
C THR A 79 -7.72 5.57 9.11
N LEU A 80 -7.25 6.44 8.23
CA LEU A 80 -6.75 7.77 8.60
C LEU A 80 -7.89 8.67 9.08
N GLY A 81 -9.02 8.71 8.37
CA GLY A 81 -10.17 9.50 8.78
C GLY A 81 -10.68 9.13 10.16
N GLY A 82 -10.77 7.82 10.48
CA GLY A 82 -11.14 7.37 11.82
C GLY A 82 -10.10 7.73 12.89
N ALA A 83 -8.81 7.64 12.56
CA ALA A 83 -7.74 8.00 13.49
C ALA A 83 -7.70 9.51 13.76
N PHE A 84 -7.94 10.33 12.75
CA PHE A 84 -7.98 11.78 12.91
C PHE A 84 -9.23 12.27 13.62
N ALA A 85 -10.39 11.64 13.41
CA ALA A 85 -11.61 11.93 14.16
C ALA A 85 -11.47 11.64 15.66
N SER A 86 -10.56 10.75 16.05
CA SER A 86 -10.29 10.48 17.48
C SER A 86 -9.34 11.50 18.12
N LEU A 87 -8.57 12.26 17.35
CA LEU A 87 -7.60 13.23 17.87
C LEU A 87 -8.26 14.35 18.67
N ASP A 88 -9.44 14.82 18.28
CA ASP A 88 -10.21 15.82 19.03
C ASP A 88 -10.60 15.33 20.43
N THR A 89 -10.77 14.02 20.60
CA THR A 89 -11.08 13.40 21.88
C THR A 89 -9.82 13.09 22.70
N GLU A 90 -8.74 12.72 22.02
CA GLU A 90 -7.46 12.38 22.67
C GLU A 90 -6.65 13.61 23.07
N ILE A 91 -6.81 14.73 22.35
CA ILE A 91 -6.10 15.99 22.55
C ILE A 91 -7.13 17.14 22.54
N PRO A 92 -7.87 17.34 23.65
CA PRO A 92 -8.93 18.35 23.72
C PRO A 92 -8.45 19.79 23.48
N GLU A 93 -7.16 20.04 23.66
CA GLU A 93 -6.52 21.33 23.41
C GLU A 93 -6.55 21.72 21.93
N LEU A 94 -6.67 20.75 21.01
CA LEU A 94 -6.81 21.00 19.58
C LEU A 94 -8.21 21.54 19.22
N ALA A 95 -9.26 21.14 19.92
CA ALA A 95 -10.63 21.57 19.65
C ALA A 95 -10.81 23.09 19.78
N GLY A 96 -9.94 23.78 20.55
CA GLY A 96 -9.94 25.23 20.70
C GLY A 96 -8.93 25.98 19.84
N SER A 97 -8.11 25.29 19.06
CA SER A 97 -7.03 25.90 18.27
C SER A 97 -7.47 26.41 16.91
N GLY A 98 -8.67 26.05 16.44
CA GLY A 98 -9.16 26.40 15.10
C GLY A 98 -8.49 25.59 13.97
N ILE A 99 -7.69 24.59 14.30
CA ILE A 99 -6.97 23.77 13.34
C ILE A 99 -7.95 22.78 12.70
N VAL A 100 -8.11 22.87 11.37
CA VAL A 100 -8.96 21.95 10.60
C VAL A 100 -8.15 20.71 10.25
N ILE A 101 -8.35 19.62 11.01
CA ILE A 101 -7.65 18.34 10.81
C ILE A 101 -7.84 17.79 9.39
N GLU A 102 -8.96 18.11 8.74
CA GLU A 102 -9.28 17.73 7.36
C GLU A 102 -8.30 18.34 6.32
N GLU A 103 -7.87 19.58 6.55
CA GLU A 103 -6.88 20.25 5.70
C GLU A 103 -5.49 19.64 5.88
N PHE A 104 -5.17 19.21 7.11
CA PHE A 104 -3.95 18.46 7.42
C PHE A 104 -3.85 17.12 6.67
N VAL A 105 -4.93 16.35 6.55
CA VAL A 105 -4.97 15.10 5.78
C VAL A 105 -4.65 15.36 4.31
N SER A 106 -5.16 16.47 3.75
CA SER A 106 -4.95 16.83 2.35
C SER A 106 -3.52 17.27 2.06
N THR A 107 -2.82 17.85 3.04
CA THR A 107 -1.44 18.40 2.92
C THR A 107 -0.36 17.38 3.30
N GLY A 108 -0.75 16.16 3.71
CA GLY A 108 0.21 15.11 4.10
C GLY A 108 0.96 15.38 5.40
N GLY A 109 0.42 16.22 6.28
CA GLY A 109 0.97 16.50 7.59
C GLY A 109 2.06 17.58 7.65
N ALA A 110 2.42 18.14 6.52
CA ALA A 110 3.39 19.23 6.48
C ALA A 110 2.76 20.52 7.05
N GLY A 111 3.41 21.10 8.07
CA GLY A 111 3.00 22.40 8.63
C GLY A 111 2.15 22.33 9.90
N LEU A 112 1.57 21.16 10.26
CA LEU A 112 0.72 21.05 11.47
C LEU A 112 1.47 21.51 12.75
N ARG A 113 2.74 21.11 12.86
CA ARG A 113 3.58 21.53 13.99
C ARG A 113 3.66 23.05 14.10
N ASP A 114 3.95 23.70 12.96
CA ASP A 114 4.14 25.15 12.90
C ASP A 114 2.83 25.89 13.17
N GLU A 115 1.70 25.35 12.68
CA GLU A 115 0.38 25.90 12.91
C GLU A 115 -0.07 25.77 14.38
N VAL A 116 0.16 24.61 15.00
CA VAL A 116 -0.10 24.41 16.44
C VAL A 116 0.77 25.38 17.26
N ILE A 117 2.08 25.45 17.01
CA ILE A 117 2.96 26.35 17.72
C ILE A 117 2.51 27.80 17.55
N ALA A 118 2.16 28.22 16.33
CA ALA A 118 1.71 29.58 16.06
C ALA A 118 0.42 29.93 16.85
N SER A 119 -0.54 28.98 16.95
CA SER A 119 -1.77 29.17 17.72
C SER A 119 -1.50 29.37 19.21
N PHE A 120 -0.56 28.61 19.77
CA PHE A 120 -0.14 28.76 21.17
C PHE A 120 0.69 30.02 21.41
N GLU A 121 1.51 30.46 20.46
CA GLU A 121 2.23 31.74 20.55
C GLU A 121 1.28 32.94 20.55
N ILE A 122 0.22 32.93 19.73
CA ILE A 122 -0.82 33.97 19.76
C ILE A 122 -1.53 34.01 21.13
N ARG A 123 -1.85 32.85 21.69
CA ARG A 123 -2.44 32.75 23.03
C ARG A 123 -1.48 33.24 24.13
N ALA A 124 -0.19 32.87 24.03
CA ALA A 124 0.85 33.32 24.95
C ALA A 124 1.07 34.84 24.91
N ALA A 125 0.98 35.45 23.71
CA ALA A 125 1.10 36.89 23.55
C ALA A 125 -0.05 37.69 24.23
N SER A 126 -1.20 37.06 24.38
CA SER A 126 -2.36 37.66 25.08
C SER A 126 -2.37 37.40 26.59
N ALA A 127 -1.40 36.67 27.13
CA ALA A 127 -1.31 36.34 28.54
C ALA A 127 -0.96 37.57 29.42
N THR A 128 -1.62 37.70 30.56
CA THR A 128 -1.49 38.86 31.47
C THR A 128 -0.14 38.86 32.21
N THR A 129 0.53 37.71 32.33
CA THR A 129 1.80 37.57 33.06
C THR A 129 2.81 36.76 32.29
N ALA A 130 4.10 37.03 32.47
CA ALA A 130 5.19 36.30 31.84
C ALA A 130 5.17 34.80 32.22
N VAL A 131 4.77 34.46 33.44
CA VAL A 131 4.64 33.07 33.92
C VAL A 131 3.51 32.34 33.17
N ALA A 132 2.38 32.99 32.94
CA ALA A 132 1.29 32.41 32.17
C ALA A 132 1.69 32.23 30.69
N ALA A 133 2.42 33.16 30.10
CA ALA A 133 2.91 33.05 28.75
C ALA A 133 3.88 31.87 28.57
N THR A 134 4.78 31.62 29.52
CA THR A 134 5.68 30.44 29.46
C THR A 134 4.92 29.14 29.62
N ALA A 135 3.95 29.07 30.52
CA ALA A 135 3.13 27.89 30.71
C ALA A 135 2.35 27.52 29.44
N ILE A 136 1.78 28.51 28.73
CA ILE A 136 1.08 28.30 27.45
C ILE A 136 2.01 27.78 26.37
N ARG A 137 3.26 28.27 26.30
CA ARG A 137 4.24 27.74 25.33
C ARG A 137 4.65 26.30 25.63
N ASP A 138 4.90 26.00 26.91
CA ASP A 138 5.25 24.66 27.36
C ASP A 138 4.09 23.68 27.08
N GLU A 139 2.84 24.09 27.26
CA GLU A 139 1.65 23.35 26.87
C GLU A 139 1.64 23.09 25.35
N GLY A 140 1.89 24.11 24.52
CA GLY A 140 1.96 23.98 23.07
C GLY A 140 3.00 22.96 22.62
N ILE A 141 4.19 22.97 23.22
CA ILE A 141 5.25 21.98 22.94
C ILE A 141 4.79 20.57 23.30
N SER A 142 4.12 20.40 24.45
CA SER A 142 3.59 19.10 24.89
C SER A 142 2.47 18.59 23.99
N VAL A 143 1.61 19.46 23.49
CA VAL A 143 0.54 19.14 22.52
C VAL A 143 1.16 18.66 21.20
N VAL A 144 2.17 19.37 20.67
CA VAL A 144 2.88 18.97 19.47
C VAL A 144 3.51 17.58 19.62
N ALA A 145 4.18 17.31 20.75
CA ALA A 145 4.79 16.01 20.98
C ALA A 145 3.75 14.87 21.02
N ARG A 146 2.60 15.08 21.69
CA ARG A 146 1.49 14.11 21.70
C ARG A 146 0.90 13.91 20.31
N LEU A 147 0.75 14.97 19.56
CA LEU A 147 0.21 14.95 18.20
C LEU A 147 1.13 14.19 17.24
N GLU A 148 2.44 14.43 17.29
CA GLU A 148 3.43 13.69 16.48
C GLU A 148 3.35 12.18 16.74
N VAL A 149 3.20 11.76 17.98
CA VAL A 149 3.04 10.35 18.35
C VAL A 149 1.71 9.80 17.80
N ALA A 150 0.61 10.51 18.03
CA ALA A 150 -0.72 10.06 17.59
C ALA A 150 -0.82 9.95 16.06
N VAL A 151 -0.28 10.90 15.34
CA VAL A 151 -0.20 10.87 13.85
C VAL A 151 0.65 9.70 13.38
N ARG A 152 1.84 9.51 13.96
CA ARG A 152 2.72 8.38 13.64
C ARG A 152 2.03 7.03 13.85
N ASP A 153 1.33 6.88 14.95
CA ASP A 153 0.58 5.67 15.28
C ASP A 153 -0.61 5.47 14.33
N ALA A 154 -1.29 6.54 13.93
CA ALA A 154 -2.36 6.50 12.95
C ALA A 154 -1.86 5.99 11.59
N PHE A 155 -0.76 6.55 11.09
CA PHE A 155 -0.14 6.10 9.85
C PHE A 155 0.36 4.65 9.93
N THR A 156 0.94 4.25 11.07
CA THR A 156 1.39 2.87 11.27
C THR A 156 0.21 1.91 11.23
N ARG A 157 -0.88 2.21 11.95
CA ARG A 157 -2.11 1.40 11.92
C ARG A 157 -2.70 1.29 10.51
N ALA A 158 -2.73 2.41 9.77
CA ALA A 158 -3.23 2.43 8.39
C ALA A 158 -2.37 1.55 7.47
N THR A 159 -1.06 1.72 7.54
CA THR A 159 -0.09 0.95 6.77
C THR A 159 -0.18 -0.55 7.08
N ASN A 160 -0.25 -0.92 8.36
CA ASN A 160 -0.38 -2.32 8.78
C ASN A 160 -1.69 -2.95 8.27
N ARG A 161 -2.80 -2.20 8.27
CA ARG A 161 -4.08 -2.69 7.69
C ARG A 161 -3.97 -2.92 6.18
N ILE A 162 -3.32 -2.01 5.45
CA ILE A 162 -3.09 -2.17 4.01
C ILE A 162 -2.27 -3.43 3.72
N TYR A 163 -1.16 -3.62 4.43
CA TYR A 163 -0.33 -4.83 4.26
C TYR A 163 -1.05 -6.09 4.72
N GLY A 164 -1.85 -6.04 5.77
CA GLY A 164 -2.67 -7.15 6.23
C GLY A 164 -3.69 -7.57 5.18
N PHE A 165 -4.39 -6.60 4.57
CA PHE A 165 -5.32 -6.87 3.48
C PHE A 165 -4.60 -7.40 2.23
N THR A 166 -3.44 -6.85 1.90
CA THR A 166 -2.58 -7.35 0.82
C THR A 166 -2.14 -8.78 1.06
N ALA A 167 -1.73 -9.12 2.28
CA ALA A 167 -1.35 -10.49 2.66
C ALA A 167 -2.52 -11.47 2.49
N LEU A 168 -3.74 -11.05 2.84
CA LEU A 168 -4.96 -11.84 2.65
C LEU A 168 -5.23 -12.10 1.16
N LEU A 169 -5.10 -11.08 0.31
CA LEU A 169 -5.26 -11.22 -1.14
C LEU A 169 -4.20 -12.15 -1.75
N ILE A 170 -2.95 -12.03 -1.31
CA ILE A 170 -1.86 -12.93 -1.76
C ILE A 170 -2.15 -14.37 -1.31
N LEU A 171 -2.65 -14.57 -0.10
CA LEU A 171 -3.03 -15.89 0.39
C LEU A 171 -4.17 -16.49 -0.46
N ALA A 172 -5.21 -15.70 -0.76
CA ALA A 172 -6.29 -16.13 -1.64
C ALA A 172 -5.76 -16.50 -3.03
N ALA A 173 -4.92 -15.66 -3.63
CA ALA A 173 -4.29 -15.93 -4.92
C ALA A 173 -3.44 -17.22 -4.90
N LEU A 174 -2.71 -17.47 -3.82
CA LEU A 174 -1.93 -18.69 -3.63
C LEU A 174 -2.83 -19.92 -3.58
N LEU A 175 -3.92 -19.86 -2.81
CA LEU A 175 -4.89 -20.97 -2.72
C LEU A 175 -5.55 -21.27 -4.07
N PHE A 176 -5.90 -20.23 -4.84
CA PHE A 176 -6.39 -20.41 -6.21
C PHE A 176 -5.32 -21.01 -7.12
N SER A 177 -4.08 -20.58 -7.02
CA SER A 177 -2.97 -21.11 -7.82
C SER A 177 -2.73 -22.60 -7.57
N LEU A 178 -2.89 -23.07 -6.34
CA LEU A 178 -2.76 -24.50 -6.00
C LEU A 178 -3.87 -25.37 -6.61
N ARG A 179 -4.97 -24.77 -7.06
CA ARG A 179 -6.08 -25.48 -7.75
C ARG A 179 -5.88 -25.60 -9.26
N ILE A 180 -4.88 -24.90 -9.82
CA ILE A 180 -4.61 -24.94 -11.27
C ILE A 180 -3.91 -26.25 -11.58
N PRO A 181 -4.44 -27.06 -12.53
CA PRO A 181 -3.79 -28.31 -12.94
C PRO A 181 -2.48 -28.02 -13.67
N GLU A 182 -1.50 -28.88 -13.43
CA GLU A 182 -0.21 -28.78 -14.13
C GLU A 182 -0.38 -29.06 -15.63
N VAL A 183 0.06 -28.12 -16.45
CA VAL A 183 0.12 -28.29 -17.91
C VAL A 183 1.59 -28.55 -18.28
N PRO A 184 1.91 -29.73 -18.90
CA PRO A 184 3.27 -30.03 -19.29
C PRO A 184 3.77 -29.00 -20.32
N LEU A 185 5.03 -28.62 -20.18
CA LEU A 185 5.68 -27.70 -21.14
C LEU A 185 5.68 -28.33 -22.54
N ARG A 186 5.22 -27.59 -23.53
CA ARG A 186 5.32 -28.01 -24.93
C ARG A 186 6.79 -28.14 -25.31
N THR A 187 7.23 -29.36 -25.60
CA THR A 187 8.53 -29.63 -26.22
C THR A 187 8.45 -29.28 -27.70
N THR A 188 9.33 -28.43 -28.18
CA THR A 188 9.36 -27.84 -29.55
C THR A 188 9.71 -28.87 -30.61
N HIS A 189 9.14 -30.05 -30.65
CA HIS A 189 9.43 -31.08 -31.65
C HIS A 189 8.29 -31.47 -32.59
N ASP A 190 7.13 -30.79 -32.51
CA ASP A 190 6.16 -30.91 -33.61
C ASP A 190 6.45 -29.84 -34.69
N ARG A 191 7.62 -29.94 -35.33
CA ARG A 191 7.78 -29.38 -36.65
C ARG A 191 6.72 -30.06 -37.51
N ALA A 192 5.80 -29.26 -38.06
CA ALA A 192 4.89 -29.70 -39.09
C ALA A 192 5.65 -30.59 -40.05
N SER A 193 5.29 -31.86 -40.11
CA SER A 193 5.72 -32.76 -41.18
C SER A 193 5.39 -32.05 -42.49
N PRO A 194 6.36 -31.84 -43.39
CA PRO A 194 6.04 -31.23 -44.68
C PRO A 194 5.02 -32.12 -45.36
N ALA A 195 3.88 -31.52 -45.73
CA ALA A 195 2.86 -32.20 -46.52
C ALA A 195 3.56 -32.86 -47.71
N LYS A 196 3.45 -34.19 -47.77
CA LYS A 196 3.82 -34.95 -48.95
C LYS A 196 3.04 -34.36 -50.11
N HIS A 197 3.73 -33.64 -50.96
CA HIS A 197 3.26 -33.36 -52.29
C HIS A 197 3.36 -34.70 -53.04
N ASP A 198 2.28 -35.48 -53.00
CA ASP A 198 2.09 -36.58 -53.91
C ASP A 198 1.87 -35.95 -55.27
N GLY A 199 2.97 -35.93 -56.04
CA GLY A 199 2.92 -35.63 -57.45
C GLY A 199 2.20 -36.76 -58.14
N GLU A 200 1.02 -36.49 -58.62
CA GLU A 200 0.44 -37.27 -59.72
C GLU A 200 0.75 -36.62 -61.03
N SER A 201 1.74 -37.23 -61.68
CA SER A 201 1.93 -37.14 -63.09
C SER A 201 0.87 -37.99 -63.78
N GLN A 202 0.03 -37.40 -64.58
CA GLN A 202 -0.38 -37.87 -65.91
C GLN A 202 -0.97 -36.74 -66.72
#